data_63d2fe16f2e54e5635887761b3fcf710
#
_entry.id   63d2fe16f2e54e5635887761b3fcf710
#
_cell.length_a   1.000
_cell.length_b   1.000
_cell.length_c   1.000
_cell.angle_alpha   90.00
_cell.angle_beta   90.00
_cell.angle_gamma   90.00
#
_symmetry.space_group_name_H-M   'P 1'
#
loop_
_entity.id
_entity.type
_entity.pdbx_description
1 polymer ?
#
loop_
_entity_poly.entity_id
_entity_poly.type
_entity_poly.pdbx_seq_one_letter_code
_entity_poly.pdbx_strand_id
1 'polypeptide(L)'
;MATAPPIASDALVELRGVSKRFVKTLDTAAKIGNVFGAGLKEEVVHAVDNVDLAVAPGEVVGLVGESGCGKSTLGRLAVGLLPLSGGDRYWRGAAISRLSGSAARKQQLKMQMIFQDPYASLNPRMRVVDIVGEAPMAHGMIRPKQRVEYVGLLLNRVGLDPTLMRRYPHQFSGGQRARIGIARALAVKPEFLVCDESVAALDVSIQAQVLNLFTELRTALNLTYLFISHDLGVVRFISDRVVVMYLGRVVETAPSGELFAHPNHPYTIALLAEVGKVQPGKRTFVPIQGEIPSPLDPPRGCHFHPRCPFAMDKCREAAPPLREIAPGHLSACHLNEAE
;
A
#
# COMPACT_ATOMS: atom_id res chain seq x y z
N MET A 1 24.24 15.64 0.16
CA MET A 1 23.09 15.13 -0.62
C MET A 1 23.45 13.70 -0.99
N ALA A 2 22.95 12.70 -0.25
CA ALA A 2 23.14 11.29 -0.61
C ALA A 2 22.20 11.00 -1.79
N THR A 3 22.76 10.66 -2.94
CA THR A 3 22.00 10.23 -4.11
C THR A 3 21.33 8.89 -3.77
N ALA A 4 19.99 8.84 -3.87
CA ALA A 4 19.28 7.58 -3.81
C ALA A 4 19.89 6.58 -4.83
N PRO A 5 19.93 5.28 -4.52
CA PRO A 5 20.43 4.29 -5.46
C PRO A 5 19.65 4.37 -6.77
N PRO A 6 20.27 4.06 -7.92
CA PRO A 6 19.60 4.14 -9.21
C PRO A 6 18.41 3.18 -9.20
N ILE A 7 17.22 3.79 -9.16
CA ILE A 7 15.95 3.10 -9.29
C ILE A 7 15.94 2.52 -10.71
N ALA A 8 15.59 1.25 -10.86
CA ALA A 8 15.63 0.53 -12.12
C ALA A 8 15.01 1.36 -13.25
N SER A 9 15.74 1.50 -14.37
CA SER A 9 15.35 2.29 -15.56
C SER A 9 14.01 1.88 -16.18
N ASP A 10 13.40 0.78 -15.71
CA ASP A 10 12.23 0.10 -16.28
C ASP A 10 11.02 0.07 -15.33
N ALA A 11 10.95 0.96 -14.33
CA ALA A 11 9.81 0.98 -13.41
C ALA A 11 8.49 1.32 -14.13
N LEU A 12 7.43 0.55 -13.84
CA LEU A 12 6.07 0.87 -14.26
C LEU A 12 5.51 2.07 -13.50
N VAL A 13 5.66 2.03 -12.17
CA VAL A 13 5.28 3.10 -11.25
C VAL A 13 6.49 3.48 -10.41
N GLU A 14 6.73 4.78 -10.26
CA GLU A 14 7.81 5.29 -9.44
C GLU A 14 7.32 6.48 -8.61
N LEU A 15 7.63 6.45 -7.33
CA LEU A 15 7.44 7.53 -6.37
C LEU A 15 8.82 8.05 -6.00
N ARG A 16 9.05 9.37 -6.13
CA ARG A 16 10.33 10.01 -5.80
C ARG A 16 10.12 11.07 -4.72
N GLY A 17 10.71 10.86 -3.57
CA GLY A 17 10.65 11.77 -2.43
C GLY A 17 9.23 12.09 -1.98
N VAL A 18 8.31 11.12 -2.13
CA VAL A 18 6.88 11.36 -1.92
C VAL A 18 6.59 11.59 -0.45
N SER A 19 5.87 12.68 -0.17
CA SER A 19 5.46 13.04 1.18
C SER A 19 3.96 13.35 1.23
N LYS A 20 3.32 13.03 2.37
CA LYS A 20 1.94 13.41 2.65
C LYS A 20 1.80 13.90 4.07
N ARG A 21 1.34 15.14 4.19
CA ARG A 21 0.98 15.77 5.45
C ARG A 21 -0.52 16.06 5.44
N PHE A 22 -1.19 15.70 6.52
CA PHE A 22 -2.57 16.09 6.75
C PHE A 22 -2.58 17.21 7.78
N VAL A 23 -3.09 18.37 7.41
CA VAL A 23 -3.18 19.55 8.29
C VAL A 23 -4.62 19.67 8.75
N LYS A 24 -4.82 19.56 10.06
CA LYS A 24 -6.09 19.91 10.70
C LYS A 24 -6.07 21.39 10.98
N THR A 25 -6.65 22.16 10.07
CA THR A 25 -6.77 23.62 10.22
C THR A 25 -7.63 23.97 11.42
N LEU A 26 -7.24 25.04 12.11
CA LEU A 26 -8.03 25.59 13.21
C LEU A 26 -9.42 25.98 12.69
N ASP A 27 -10.46 25.59 13.42
CA ASP A 27 -11.81 26.07 13.17
C ASP A 27 -11.95 27.58 13.47
N THR A 28 -13.09 28.14 13.12
CA THR A 28 -13.33 29.58 13.28
C THR A 28 -13.26 30.01 14.75
N ALA A 29 -13.71 29.15 15.68
CA ALA A 29 -13.68 29.43 17.12
C ALA A 29 -12.25 29.42 17.64
N ALA A 30 -11.41 28.46 17.23
CA ALA A 30 -10.00 28.38 17.60
C ALA A 30 -9.20 29.57 17.02
N LYS A 31 -9.50 30.01 15.79
CA LYS A 31 -8.88 31.20 15.19
C LYS A 31 -9.24 32.48 15.99
N ILE A 32 -10.50 32.63 16.40
CA ILE A 32 -10.93 33.73 17.27
C ILE A 32 -10.24 33.63 18.64
N GLY A 33 -10.19 32.43 19.25
CA GLY A 33 -9.46 32.21 20.49
C GLY A 33 -7.99 32.62 20.43
N ASN A 34 -7.32 32.40 19.28
CA ASN A 34 -5.94 32.82 19.07
C ASN A 34 -5.78 34.34 19.03
N VAL A 35 -6.75 35.09 18.55
CA VAL A 35 -6.75 36.59 18.62
C VAL A 35 -6.76 37.01 20.08
N PHE A 36 -7.36 36.23 20.99
CA PHE A 36 -7.39 36.47 22.44
C PHE A 36 -6.27 35.76 23.19
N GLY A 37 -5.24 35.25 22.51
CA GLY A 37 -4.03 34.68 23.12
C GLY A 37 -4.12 33.21 23.49
N ALA A 38 -5.06 32.41 22.97
CA ALA A 38 -5.22 30.99 23.28
C ALA A 38 -4.04 30.10 22.80
N GLY A 39 -3.22 30.57 21.86
CA GLY A 39 -2.00 29.87 21.42
C GLY A 39 -2.21 28.50 20.74
N LEU A 40 -3.42 28.25 20.23
CA LEU A 40 -3.77 26.99 19.55
C LEU A 40 -3.00 26.85 18.24
N LYS A 41 -2.40 25.69 18.01
CA LYS A 41 -1.61 25.38 16.80
C LYS A 41 -2.36 24.40 15.92
N GLU A 42 -2.12 24.50 14.62
CA GLU A 42 -2.57 23.48 13.67
C GLU A 42 -1.86 22.15 13.93
N GLU A 43 -2.61 21.07 13.93
CA GLU A 43 -2.05 19.72 14.04
C GLU A 43 -1.67 19.21 12.66
N VAL A 44 -0.40 18.79 12.49
CA VAL A 44 0.13 18.27 11.24
C VAL A 44 0.50 16.81 11.42
N VAL A 45 -0.24 15.91 10.77
CA VAL A 45 0.06 14.48 10.76
C VAL A 45 1.00 14.18 9.61
N HIS A 46 2.20 13.67 9.90
CA HIS A 46 3.21 13.22 8.94
C HIS A 46 2.94 11.77 8.54
N ALA A 47 2.01 11.55 7.61
CA ALA A 47 1.57 10.20 7.25
C ALA A 47 2.56 9.47 6.33
N VAL A 48 3.24 10.19 5.43
CA VAL A 48 4.31 9.69 4.55
C VAL A 48 5.38 10.77 4.47
N ASP A 49 6.64 10.40 4.63
CA ASP A 49 7.76 11.33 4.72
C ASP A 49 8.93 10.87 3.85
N ASN A 50 9.13 11.57 2.73
CA ASN A 50 10.24 11.40 1.79
C ASN A 50 10.45 9.94 1.34
N VAL A 51 9.39 9.31 0.83
CA VAL A 51 9.43 7.91 0.39
C VAL A 51 9.76 7.80 -1.09
N ASP A 52 10.78 6.99 -1.38
CA ASP A 52 11.10 6.50 -2.71
C ASP A 52 10.61 5.06 -2.86
N LEU A 53 9.89 4.78 -3.94
CA LEU A 53 9.37 3.45 -4.26
C LEU A 53 9.29 3.28 -5.77
N ALA A 54 9.90 2.24 -6.31
CA ALA A 54 9.75 1.83 -7.68
C ALA A 54 9.11 0.44 -7.74
N VAL A 55 8.22 0.21 -8.71
CA VAL A 55 7.60 -1.08 -8.97
C VAL A 55 7.78 -1.42 -10.45
N ALA A 56 8.44 -2.54 -10.73
CA ALA A 56 8.67 -2.99 -12.10
C ALA A 56 7.40 -3.60 -12.74
N PRO A 57 7.27 -3.62 -14.08
CA PRO A 57 6.16 -4.29 -14.74
C PRO A 57 6.07 -5.77 -14.35
N GLY A 58 4.88 -6.21 -13.96
CA GLY A 58 4.63 -7.59 -13.53
C GLY A 58 5.15 -7.95 -12.14
N GLU A 59 5.81 -7.02 -11.43
CA GLU A 59 6.30 -7.22 -10.06
C GLU A 59 5.16 -7.15 -9.03
N VAL A 60 5.27 -7.94 -7.98
CA VAL A 60 4.47 -7.80 -6.76
C VAL A 60 5.34 -7.28 -5.63
N VAL A 61 5.13 -6.02 -5.26
CA VAL A 61 5.79 -5.42 -4.09
C VAL A 61 4.86 -5.53 -2.88
N GLY A 62 5.30 -6.25 -1.86
CA GLY A 62 4.63 -6.29 -0.57
C GLY A 62 4.99 -5.07 0.28
N LEU A 63 4.01 -4.37 0.84
CA LEU A 63 4.22 -3.24 1.74
C LEU A 63 3.72 -3.60 3.14
N VAL A 64 4.63 -3.67 4.10
CA VAL A 64 4.36 -4.11 5.46
C VAL A 64 4.77 -3.09 6.51
N GLY A 65 4.28 -3.25 7.74
CA GLY A 65 4.57 -2.41 8.90
C GLY A 65 3.37 -2.35 9.84
N GLU A 66 3.56 -1.79 11.03
CA GLU A 66 2.51 -1.65 12.04
C GLU A 66 1.33 -0.81 11.55
N SER A 67 0.16 -0.97 12.18
CA SER A 67 -1.04 -0.17 11.87
C SER A 67 -0.73 1.33 12.06
N GLY A 68 -1.23 2.17 11.16
CA GLY A 68 -1.01 3.62 11.23
C GLY A 68 0.35 4.11 10.70
N CYS A 69 1.28 3.23 10.26
CA CYS A 69 2.60 3.67 9.77
C CYS A 69 2.59 4.35 8.39
N GLY A 70 1.43 4.49 7.72
CA GLY A 70 1.28 5.21 6.46
C GLY A 70 1.09 4.36 5.20
N LYS A 71 1.02 3.02 5.29
CA LYS A 71 0.90 2.09 4.14
C LYS A 71 -0.26 2.42 3.20
N SER A 72 -1.49 2.48 3.73
CA SER A 72 -2.69 2.79 2.94
C SER A 72 -2.63 4.20 2.34
N THR A 73 -2.00 5.15 3.05
CA THR A 73 -1.76 6.50 2.52
C THR A 73 -0.82 6.43 1.34
N LEU A 74 0.30 5.71 1.44
CA LEU A 74 1.25 5.53 0.34
C LEU A 74 0.59 4.85 -0.87
N GLY A 75 -0.22 3.82 -0.65
CA GLY A 75 -1.01 3.17 -1.71
C GLY A 75 -1.96 4.14 -2.43
N ARG A 76 -2.69 4.98 -1.68
CA ARG A 76 -3.57 6.00 -2.26
C ARG A 76 -2.81 7.09 -3.00
N LEU A 77 -1.61 7.46 -2.54
CA LEU A 77 -0.71 8.35 -3.27
C LEU A 77 -0.24 7.72 -4.57
N ALA A 78 0.14 6.44 -4.55
CA ALA A 78 0.62 5.73 -5.73
C ALA A 78 -0.40 5.70 -6.86
N VAL A 79 -1.68 5.44 -6.56
CA VAL A 79 -2.76 5.48 -7.57
C VAL A 79 -3.36 6.87 -7.80
N GLY A 80 -2.97 7.91 -7.04
CA GLY A 80 -3.46 9.27 -7.21
C GLY A 80 -4.83 9.57 -6.64
N LEU A 81 -5.28 8.79 -5.69
CA LEU A 81 -6.50 9.09 -4.92
C LEU A 81 -6.27 10.19 -3.89
N LEU A 82 -5.02 10.43 -3.49
CA LEU A 82 -4.63 11.55 -2.64
C LEU A 82 -3.60 12.43 -3.35
N PRO A 83 -3.68 13.76 -3.21
CA PRO A 83 -2.64 14.66 -3.70
C PRO A 83 -1.39 14.55 -2.83
N LEU A 84 -0.23 14.65 -3.46
CA LEU A 84 1.07 14.73 -2.79
C LEU A 84 1.20 16.05 -2.02
N SER A 85 1.90 16.03 -0.89
CA SER A 85 2.39 17.24 -0.21
C SER A 85 3.82 17.62 -0.62
N GLY A 86 4.55 16.66 -1.21
CA GLY A 86 5.90 16.83 -1.76
C GLY A 86 6.29 15.60 -2.57
N GLY A 87 7.33 15.75 -3.41
CA GLY A 87 7.79 14.71 -4.31
C GLY A 87 6.98 14.60 -5.59
N ASP A 88 7.27 13.58 -6.38
CA ASP A 88 6.67 13.35 -7.69
C ASP A 88 6.33 11.89 -7.92
N ARG A 89 5.37 11.68 -8.83
CA ARG A 89 4.88 10.36 -9.26
C ARG A 89 5.12 10.19 -10.75
N TYR A 90 5.70 9.03 -11.13
CA TYR A 90 6.01 8.71 -12.50
C TYR A 90 5.32 7.43 -12.95
N TRP A 91 4.98 7.38 -14.21
CA TRP A 91 4.49 6.22 -14.93
C TRP A 91 5.36 5.96 -16.13
N ARG A 92 6.03 4.79 -16.18
CA ARG A 92 6.98 4.45 -17.28
C ARG A 92 7.96 5.60 -17.54
N GLY A 93 8.52 6.18 -16.49
CA GLY A 93 9.46 7.29 -16.56
C GLY A 93 8.86 8.68 -16.83
N ALA A 94 7.57 8.77 -17.19
CA ALA A 94 6.91 10.05 -17.42
C ALA A 94 6.24 10.60 -16.16
N ALA A 95 6.49 11.86 -15.81
CA ALA A 95 5.87 12.49 -14.66
C ALA A 95 4.35 12.63 -14.84
N ILE A 96 3.58 12.02 -13.93
CA ILE A 96 2.10 12.04 -13.99
C ILE A 96 1.57 13.45 -13.74
N SER A 97 2.26 14.27 -12.95
CA SER A 97 1.91 15.67 -12.67
C SER A 97 1.84 16.56 -13.93
N ARG A 98 2.51 16.15 -15.01
CA ARG A 98 2.49 16.87 -16.30
C ARG A 98 1.31 16.50 -17.20
N LEU A 99 0.56 15.46 -16.85
CA LEU A 99 -0.60 15.03 -17.61
C LEU A 99 -1.83 15.86 -17.26
N SER A 100 -2.64 16.20 -18.27
CA SER A 100 -3.89 16.95 -18.12
C SER A 100 -5.00 16.38 -19.00
N GLY A 101 -6.25 16.74 -18.70
CA GLY A 101 -7.41 16.41 -19.54
C GLY A 101 -7.59 14.91 -19.80
N SER A 102 -7.71 14.53 -21.06
CA SER A 102 -7.97 13.14 -21.46
C SER A 102 -6.78 12.21 -21.20
N ALA A 103 -5.55 12.71 -21.28
CA ALA A 103 -4.34 11.93 -21.02
C ALA A 103 -4.27 11.53 -19.52
N ALA A 104 -4.54 12.47 -18.61
CA ALA A 104 -4.59 12.19 -17.17
C ALA A 104 -5.68 11.16 -16.84
N ARG A 105 -6.89 11.27 -17.44
CA ARG A 105 -7.98 10.30 -17.24
C ARG A 105 -7.60 8.91 -17.74
N LYS A 106 -7.02 8.78 -18.95
CA LYS A 106 -6.57 7.49 -19.46
C LYS A 106 -5.49 6.87 -18.57
N GLN A 107 -4.57 7.70 -18.06
CA GLN A 107 -3.54 7.23 -17.14
C GLN A 107 -4.14 6.75 -15.81
N GLN A 108 -5.13 7.46 -15.27
CA GLN A 108 -5.80 7.09 -14.02
C GLN A 108 -6.49 5.71 -14.10
N LEU A 109 -7.04 5.34 -15.26
CA LEU A 109 -7.66 4.02 -15.47
C LEU A 109 -6.64 2.88 -15.40
N LYS A 110 -5.37 3.14 -15.73
CA LYS A 110 -4.28 2.16 -15.66
C LYS A 110 -3.90 1.77 -14.24
N MET A 111 -4.24 2.61 -13.27
CA MET A 111 -3.91 2.43 -11.86
C MET A 111 -5.20 2.34 -11.06
N GLN A 112 -5.46 1.20 -10.43
CA GLN A 112 -6.67 0.97 -9.67
C GLN A 112 -6.34 0.53 -8.25
N MET A 113 -7.32 0.62 -7.34
CA MET A 113 -7.18 0.23 -5.96
C MET A 113 -8.31 -0.70 -5.54
N ILE A 114 -7.96 -1.77 -4.84
CA ILE A 114 -8.87 -2.66 -4.13
C ILE A 114 -8.76 -2.27 -2.65
N PHE A 115 -9.89 -1.85 -2.07
CA PHE A 115 -9.94 -1.30 -0.72
C PHE A 115 -10.06 -2.39 0.34
N GLN A 116 -9.63 -2.06 1.55
CA GLN A 116 -9.61 -2.92 2.74
C GLN A 116 -10.98 -3.50 3.11
N ASP A 117 -12.05 -2.69 3.04
CA ASP A 117 -13.40 -3.13 3.39
C ASP A 117 -14.23 -3.44 2.13
N PRO A 118 -14.47 -4.74 1.84
CA PRO A 118 -15.32 -5.12 0.72
C PRO A 118 -16.78 -4.66 0.87
N TYR A 119 -17.24 -4.41 2.12
CA TYR A 119 -18.60 -3.93 2.38
C TYR A 119 -18.74 -2.44 2.06
N ALA A 120 -17.87 -1.60 2.61
CA ALA A 120 -17.90 -0.16 2.39
C ALA A 120 -17.51 0.22 0.95
N SER A 121 -16.77 -0.64 0.26
CA SER A 121 -16.30 -0.35 -1.10
C SER A 121 -17.37 -0.54 -2.18
N LEU A 122 -18.44 -1.30 -1.93
CA LEU A 122 -19.51 -1.57 -2.88
C LEU A 122 -20.80 -0.82 -2.48
N ASN A 123 -21.39 -0.07 -3.40
CA ASN A 123 -22.66 0.60 -3.12
C ASN A 123 -23.77 -0.44 -2.88
N PRO A 124 -24.35 -0.55 -1.66
CA PRO A 124 -25.32 -1.59 -1.32
C PRO A 124 -26.66 -1.44 -2.05
N ARG A 125 -26.92 -0.28 -2.65
CA ARG A 125 -28.14 0.02 -3.40
C ARG A 125 -28.03 -0.29 -4.90
N MET A 126 -26.85 -0.66 -5.37
CA MET A 126 -26.61 -1.01 -6.78
C MET A 126 -26.49 -2.52 -6.95
N ARG A 127 -26.92 -3.04 -8.09
CA ARG A 127 -26.69 -4.44 -8.47
C ARG A 127 -25.24 -4.64 -8.89
N VAL A 128 -24.73 -5.86 -8.78
CA VAL A 128 -23.34 -6.18 -9.18
C VAL A 128 -23.04 -5.80 -10.62
N VAL A 129 -23.97 -6.03 -11.55
CA VAL A 129 -23.83 -5.64 -12.97
C VAL A 129 -23.63 -4.14 -13.14
N ASP A 130 -24.26 -3.33 -12.29
CA ASP A 130 -24.14 -1.87 -12.32
C ASP A 130 -22.82 -1.43 -11.70
N ILE A 131 -22.44 -2.00 -10.53
CA ILE A 131 -21.19 -1.71 -9.83
C ILE A 131 -19.95 -2.00 -10.71
N VAL A 132 -19.92 -3.17 -11.34
CA VAL A 132 -18.76 -3.59 -12.18
C VAL A 132 -18.79 -2.90 -13.53
N GLY A 133 -19.98 -2.64 -14.09
CA GLY A 133 -20.15 -2.03 -15.41
C GLY A 133 -20.08 -0.51 -15.43
N GLU A 134 -20.16 0.18 -14.28
CA GLU A 134 -20.24 1.64 -14.20
C GLU A 134 -19.03 2.32 -14.83
N ALA A 135 -17.83 2.01 -14.35
CA ALA A 135 -16.63 2.67 -14.81
C ALA A 135 -16.34 2.44 -16.33
N PRO A 136 -16.37 1.20 -16.86
CA PRO A 136 -16.14 1.00 -18.29
C PRO A 136 -17.20 1.67 -19.17
N MET A 137 -18.45 1.81 -18.71
CA MET A 137 -19.49 2.58 -19.43
C MET A 137 -19.21 4.08 -19.38
N ALA A 138 -18.94 4.63 -18.18
CA ALA A 138 -18.68 6.06 -18.00
C ALA A 138 -17.45 6.55 -18.80
N HIS A 139 -16.48 5.67 -19.00
CA HIS A 139 -15.27 5.96 -19.80
C HIS A 139 -15.38 5.54 -21.27
N GLY A 140 -16.57 5.11 -21.73
CA GLY A 140 -16.80 4.76 -23.14
C GLY A 140 -16.07 3.51 -23.62
N MET A 141 -15.60 2.66 -22.71
CA MET A 141 -14.90 1.40 -23.05
C MET A 141 -15.84 0.34 -23.58
N ILE A 142 -17.11 0.38 -23.14
CA ILE A 142 -18.18 -0.51 -23.57
C ILE A 142 -19.46 0.30 -23.83
N ARG A 143 -20.31 -0.21 -24.71
CA ARG A 143 -21.66 0.33 -24.95
C ARG A 143 -22.67 -0.27 -23.97
N PRO A 144 -23.81 0.39 -23.67
CA PRO A 144 -24.83 -0.13 -22.76
C PRO A 144 -25.30 -1.55 -23.08
N LYS A 145 -25.43 -1.89 -24.36
CA LYS A 145 -25.83 -3.24 -24.83
C LYS A 145 -24.80 -4.32 -24.52
N GLN A 146 -23.52 -3.97 -24.36
CA GLN A 146 -22.42 -4.91 -24.08
C GLN A 146 -22.19 -5.15 -22.59
N ARG A 147 -22.84 -4.34 -21.71
CA ARG A 147 -22.58 -4.36 -20.26
C ARG A 147 -22.78 -5.73 -19.64
N VAL A 148 -23.88 -6.40 -19.92
CA VAL A 148 -24.23 -7.72 -19.33
C VAL A 148 -23.20 -8.77 -19.71
N GLU A 149 -22.84 -8.84 -20.99
CA GLU A 149 -21.83 -9.77 -21.49
C GLU A 149 -20.46 -9.48 -20.89
N TYR A 150 -20.04 -8.22 -20.91
CA TYR A 150 -18.73 -7.78 -20.39
C TYR A 150 -18.60 -8.09 -18.89
N VAL A 151 -19.61 -7.76 -18.10
CA VAL A 151 -19.61 -8.06 -16.66
C VAL A 151 -19.64 -9.55 -16.41
N GLY A 152 -20.40 -10.32 -17.20
CA GLY A 152 -20.42 -11.78 -17.12
C GLY A 152 -19.05 -12.41 -17.30
N LEU A 153 -18.27 -11.93 -18.28
CA LEU A 153 -16.89 -12.38 -18.51
C LEU A 153 -15.96 -12.04 -17.32
N LEU A 154 -16.13 -10.85 -16.71
CA LEU A 154 -15.35 -10.46 -15.54
C LEU A 154 -15.70 -11.27 -14.30
N LEU A 155 -16.99 -11.57 -14.07
CA LEU A 155 -17.41 -12.42 -12.96
C LEU A 155 -16.86 -13.83 -13.11
N ASN A 156 -16.94 -14.43 -14.29
CA ASN A 156 -16.32 -15.74 -14.56
C ASN A 156 -14.81 -15.71 -14.26
N ARG A 157 -14.11 -14.64 -14.66
CA ARG A 157 -12.66 -14.48 -14.43
C ARG A 157 -12.27 -14.46 -12.96
N VAL A 158 -13.15 -13.97 -12.09
CA VAL A 158 -12.94 -13.99 -10.64
C VAL A 158 -13.60 -15.18 -9.94
N GLY A 159 -14.06 -16.18 -10.71
CA GLY A 159 -14.68 -17.41 -10.18
C GLY A 159 -16.06 -17.19 -9.56
N LEU A 160 -16.85 -16.25 -10.09
CA LEU A 160 -18.25 -16.03 -9.73
C LEU A 160 -19.17 -16.40 -10.89
N ASP A 161 -20.31 -17.03 -10.57
CA ASP A 161 -21.35 -17.33 -11.55
C ASP A 161 -21.96 -16.02 -12.10
N PRO A 162 -21.94 -15.80 -13.43
CA PRO A 162 -22.52 -14.62 -14.07
C PRO A 162 -24.03 -14.45 -13.80
N THR A 163 -24.77 -15.51 -13.52
CA THR A 163 -26.19 -15.41 -13.19
C THR A 163 -26.46 -14.56 -11.95
N LEU A 164 -25.46 -14.45 -11.06
CA LEU A 164 -25.54 -13.66 -9.82
C LEU A 164 -25.42 -12.15 -10.04
N MET A 165 -25.09 -11.68 -11.24
CA MET A 165 -24.85 -10.25 -11.52
C MET A 165 -26.04 -9.32 -11.23
N ARG A 166 -27.26 -9.85 -11.15
CA ARG A 166 -28.48 -9.07 -10.85
C ARG A 166 -28.73 -8.90 -9.35
N ARG A 167 -27.96 -9.60 -8.49
CA ARG A 167 -28.04 -9.50 -7.03
C ARG A 167 -27.37 -8.22 -6.51
N TYR A 168 -27.72 -7.89 -5.26
CA TYR A 168 -27.13 -6.78 -4.51
C TYR A 168 -25.98 -7.25 -3.62
N PRO A 169 -25.01 -6.41 -3.26
CA PRO A 169 -23.84 -6.79 -2.46
C PRO A 169 -24.18 -7.51 -1.15
N HIS A 170 -25.23 -7.12 -0.46
CA HIS A 170 -25.63 -7.75 0.81
C HIS A 170 -26.06 -9.21 0.68
N GLN A 171 -26.32 -9.70 -0.53
CA GLN A 171 -26.70 -11.10 -0.83
C GLN A 171 -25.50 -12.01 -1.09
N PHE A 172 -24.27 -11.54 -0.87
CA PHE A 172 -23.03 -12.26 -1.10
C PHE A 172 -22.24 -12.45 0.17
N SER A 173 -21.45 -13.53 0.25
CA SER A 173 -20.47 -13.74 1.32
C SER A 173 -19.32 -12.73 1.24
N GLY A 174 -18.51 -12.60 2.30
CA GLY A 174 -17.32 -11.74 2.34
C GLY A 174 -16.36 -12.02 1.19
N GLY A 175 -16.03 -13.29 0.96
CA GLY A 175 -15.15 -13.70 -0.15
C GLY A 175 -15.73 -13.43 -1.53
N GLN A 176 -17.04 -13.58 -1.72
CA GLN A 176 -17.71 -13.23 -2.97
C GLN A 176 -17.69 -11.71 -3.21
N ARG A 177 -17.87 -10.90 -2.16
CA ARG A 177 -17.74 -9.42 -2.26
C ARG A 177 -16.32 -8.99 -2.60
N ALA A 178 -15.31 -9.61 -2.00
CA ALA A 178 -13.92 -9.37 -2.37
C ALA A 178 -13.69 -9.64 -3.86
N ARG A 179 -14.20 -10.76 -4.39
CA ARG A 179 -14.13 -11.10 -5.83
C ARG A 179 -14.89 -10.08 -6.71
N ILE A 180 -16.04 -9.55 -6.27
CA ILE A 180 -16.76 -8.46 -6.96
C ILE A 180 -15.90 -7.20 -6.97
N GLY A 181 -15.23 -6.85 -5.87
CA GLY A 181 -14.30 -5.72 -5.79
C GLY A 181 -13.12 -5.86 -6.76
N ILE A 182 -12.57 -7.08 -6.88
CA ILE A 182 -11.53 -7.40 -7.87
C ILE A 182 -12.08 -7.25 -9.29
N ALA A 183 -13.26 -7.82 -9.60
CA ALA A 183 -13.89 -7.68 -10.92
C ALA A 183 -14.12 -6.22 -11.30
N ARG A 184 -14.57 -5.38 -10.35
CA ARG A 184 -14.73 -3.94 -10.55
C ARG A 184 -13.41 -3.25 -10.90
N ALA A 185 -12.33 -3.56 -10.17
CA ALA A 185 -11.02 -2.99 -10.44
C ALA A 185 -10.50 -3.41 -11.84
N LEU A 186 -10.71 -4.67 -12.22
CA LEU A 186 -10.31 -5.20 -13.53
C LEU A 186 -11.13 -4.66 -14.69
N ALA A 187 -12.33 -4.12 -14.44
CA ALA A 187 -13.27 -3.71 -15.48
C ALA A 187 -12.72 -2.59 -16.38
N VAL A 188 -11.78 -1.80 -15.92
CA VAL A 188 -11.12 -0.74 -16.69
C VAL A 188 -9.77 -1.16 -17.27
N LYS A 189 -9.43 -2.45 -17.20
CA LYS A 189 -8.18 -3.05 -17.71
C LYS A 189 -6.93 -2.32 -17.18
N PRO A 190 -6.73 -2.33 -15.84
CA PRO A 190 -5.57 -1.71 -15.22
C PRO A 190 -4.29 -2.47 -15.57
N GLU A 191 -3.15 -1.79 -15.41
CA GLU A 191 -1.81 -2.38 -15.48
C GLU A 191 -1.18 -2.46 -14.07
N PHE A 192 -1.64 -1.60 -13.15
CA PHE A 192 -1.18 -1.52 -11.77
C PHE A 192 -2.35 -1.55 -10.80
N LEU A 193 -2.27 -2.42 -9.79
CA LEU A 193 -3.27 -2.55 -8.72
C LEU A 193 -2.62 -2.36 -7.37
N VAL A 194 -3.19 -1.47 -6.56
CA VAL A 194 -2.92 -1.40 -5.12
C VAL A 194 -3.98 -2.24 -4.41
N CYS A 195 -3.54 -3.27 -3.70
CA CYS A 195 -4.38 -4.13 -2.87
C CYS A 195 -4.19 -3.72 -1.40
N ASP A 196 -5.09 -2.90 -0.86
CA ASP A 196 -5.00 -2.38 0.51
C ASP A 196 -5.76 -3.30 1.46
N GLU A 197 -5.02 -4.17 2.18
CA GLU A 197 -5.55 -5.15 3.13
C GLU A 197 -6.76 -5.96 2.60
N SER A 198 -6.77 -6.21 1.30
CA SER A 198 -7.93 -6.72 0.54
C SER A 198 -8.38 -8.14 0.93
N VAL A 199 -7.61 -8.85 1.74
CA VAL A 199 -7.90 -10.21 2.23
C VAL A 199 -7.96 -10.32 3.76
N ALA A 200 -7.68 -9.23 4.49
CA ALA A 200 -7.53 -9.26 5.96
C ALA A 200 -8.82 -9.62 6.72
N ALA A 201 -9.98 -9.31 6.14
CA ALA A 201 -11.29 -9.57 6.75
C ALA A 201 -11.90 -10.92 6.33
N LEU A 202 -11.13 -11.80 5.68
CA LEU A 202 -11.59 -13.08 5.17
C LEU A 202 -11.08 -14.23 6.04
N ASP A 203 -11.90 -15.29 6.14
CA ASP A 203 -11.47 -16.55 6.75
C ASP A 203 -10.26 -17.13 6.01
N VAL A 204 -9.37 -17.84 6.72
CA VAL A 204 -8.08 -18.35 6.18
C VAL A 204 -8.26 -19.16 4.88
N SER A 205 -9.28 -20.01 4.78
CA SER A 205 -9.53 -20.80 3.57
C SER A 205 -9.96 -19.94 2.37
N ILE A 206 -10.79 -18.93 2.62
CA ILE A 206 -11.24 -17.98 1.59
C ILE A 206 -10.10 -17.05 1.20
N GLN A 207 -9.29 -16.60 2.17
CA GLN A 207 -8.09 -15.81 1.95
C GLN A 207 -7.14 -16.52 0.98
N ALA A 208 -6.84 -17.82 1.21
CA ALA A 208 -5.98 -18.60 0.32
C ALA A 208 -6.54 -18.67 -1.12
N GLN A 209 -7.86 -18.85 -1.29
CA GLN A 209 -8.50 -18.85 -2.61
C GLN A 209 -8.37 -17.50 -3.32
N VAL A 210 -8.51 -16.36 -2.60
CA VAL A 210 -8.38 -15.04 -3.18
C VAL A 210 -6.93 -14.72 -3.51
N LEU A 211 -5.95 -15.18 -2.72
CA LEU A 211 -4.53 -15.05 -3.02
C LEU A 211 -4.14 -15.83 -4.28
N ASN A 212 -4.61 -17.05 -4.44
CA ASN A 212 -4.43 -17.83 -5.67
C ASN A 212 -5.02 -17.09 -6.87
N LEU A 213 -6.23 -16.52 -6.73
CA LEU A 213 -6.85 -15.70 -7.78
C LEU A 213 -5.96 -14.50 -8.17
N PHE A 214 -5.35 -13.78 -7.21
CA PHE A 214 -4.40 -12.69 -7.52
C PHE A 214 -3.19 -13.20 -8.31
N THR A 215 -2.64 -14.37 -7.96
CA THR A 215 -1.52 -14.98 -8.67
C THR A 215 -1.91 -15.37 -10.11
N GLU A 216 -3.07 -15.97 -10.31
CA GLU A 216 -3.62 -16.33 -11.62
C GLU A 216 -3.85 -15.07 -12.48
N LEU A 217 -4.47 -14.03 -11.91
CA LEU A 217 -4.72 -12.77 -12.59
C LEU A 217 -3.42 -12.03 -12.96
N ARG A 218 -2.41 -12.07 -12.09
CA ARG A 218 -1.07 -11.54 -12.38
C ARG A 218 -0.52 -12.14 -13.66
N THR A 219 -0.50 -13.47 -13.73
CA THR A 219 0.06 -14.18 -14.88
C THR A 219 -0.78 -13.98 -16.15
N ALA A 220 -2.12 -14.11 -16.04
CA ALA A 220 -3.02 -14.04 -17.18
C ALA A 220 -3.14 -12.64 -17.81
N LEU A 221 -2.97 -11.58 -16.99
CA LEU A 221 -3.15 -10.19 -17.42
C LEU A 221 -1.89 -9.34 -17.33
N ASN A 222 -0.75 -9.94 -16.95
CA ASN A 222 0.52 -9.25 -16.70
C ASN A 222 0.36 -8.06 -15.73
N LEU A 223 -0.34 -8.27 -14.62
CA LEU A 223 -0.64 -7.23 -13.64
C LEU A 223 0.56 -6.99 -12.72
N THR A 224 0.73 -5.74 -12.35
CA THR A 224 1.70 -5.28 -11.36
C THR A 224 0.97 -4.94 -10.07
N TYR A 225 1.49 -5.36 -8.91
CA TYR A 225 0.82 -5.12 -7.63
C TYR A 225 1.69 -4.34 -6.64
N LEU A 226 1.04 -3.43 -5.90
CA LEU A 226 1.49 -3.00 -4.58
C LEU A 226 0.54 -3.64 -3.55
N PHE A 227 1.01 -4.69 -2.88
CA PHE A 227 0.20 -5.50 -1.98
C PHE A 227 0.45 -5.08 -0.53
N ILE A 228 -0.51 -4.40 0.07
CA ILE A 228 -0.45 -3.90 1.45
C ILE A 228 -1.11 -4.92 2.37
N SER A 229 -0.38 -5.39 3.37
CA SER A 229 -0.91 -6.28 4.39
C SER A 229 -0.15 -6.11 5.70
N HIS A 230 -0.84 -6.38 6.82
CA HIS A 230 -0.20 -6.57 8.12
C HIS A 230 0.13 -8.05 8.38
N ASP A 231 -0.41 -8.98 7.57
CA ASP A 231 -0.09 -10.41 7.63
C ASP A 231 1.15 -10.70 6.79
N LEU A 232 2.27 -10.92 7.48
CA LEU A 232 3.56 -11.22 6.84
C LEU A 232 3.59 -12.59 6.15
N GLY A 233 2.76 -13.54 6.57
CA GLY A 233 2.59 -14.83 5.88
C GLY A 233 2.00 -14.65 4.49
N VAL A 234 0.98 -13.80 4.39
CA VAL A 234 0.37 -13.41 3.10
C VAL A 234 1.39 -12.73 2.20
N VAL A 235 2.13 -11.75 2.74
CA VAL A 235 3.13 -11.01 1.96
C VAL A 235 4.25 -11.93 1.49
N ARG A 236 4.73 -12.84 2.33
CA ARG A 236 5.74 -13.84 1.95
C ARG A 236 5.27 -14.74 0.81
N PHE A 237 3.97 -15.08 0.77
CA PHE A 237 3.40 -15.94 -0.26
C PHE A 237 3.31 -15.25 -1.63
N ILE A 238 2.87 -13.97 -1.66
CA ILE A 238 2.51 -13.32 -2.94
C ILE A 238 3.59 -12.41 -3.50
N SER A 239 4.52 -11.91 -2.67
CA SER A 239 5.42 -10.81 -3.04
C SER A 239 6.76 -11.30 -3.57
N ASP A 240 7.25 -10.66 -4.63
CA ASP A 240 8.62 -10.84 -5.14
C ASP A 240 9.63 -10.08 -4.28
N ARG A 241 9.26 -8.85 -3.85
CA ARG A 241 10.04 -7.96 -3.00
C ARG A 241 9.16 -7.37 -1.93
N VAL A 242 9.74 -7.11 -0.75
CA VAL A 242 9.02 -6.54 0.39
C VAL A 242 9.64 -5.20 0.78
N VAL A 243 8.80 -4.25 1.08
CA VAL A 243 9.13 -2.92 1.60
C VAL A 243 8.55 -2.81 3.00
N VAL A 244 9.40 -2.53 3.96
CA VAL A 244 9.02 -2.35 5.38
C VAL A 244 8.92 -0.87 5.68
N MET A 245 7.76 -0.46 6.19
CA MET A 245 7.48 0.93 6.49
C MET A 245 7.25 1.15 7.99
N TYR A 246 7.90 2.16 8.54
CA TYR A 246 7.75 2.58 9.93
C TYR A 246 7.55 4.09 10.01
N LEU A 247 6.49 4.53 10.68
CA LEU A 247 6.15 5.93 10.96
C LEU A 247 6.43 6.87 9.77
N GLY A 248 5.80 6.54 8.62
CA GLY A 248 5.85 7.34 7.39
C GLY A 248 7.07 7.11 6.50
N ARG A 249 8.08 6.32 6.90
CA ARG A 249 9.33 6.11 6.17
C ARG A 249 9.56 4.65 5.81
N VAL A 250 10.23 4.40 4.69
CA VAL A 250 10.77 3.07 4.37
C VAL A 250 12.03 2.86 5.20
N VAL A 251 12.08 1.74 5.92
CA VAL A 251 13.21 1.38 6.79
C VAL A 251 14.03 0.23 6.23
N GLU A 252 13.40 -0.66 5.44
CA GLU A 252 14.09 -1.78 4.80
C GLU A 252 13.34 -2.22 3.55
N THR A 253 14.07 -2.68 2.53
CA THR A 253 13.50 -3.32 1.34
C THR A 253 14.45 -4.39 0.84
N ALA A 254 13.91 -5.57 0.51
CA ALA A 254 14.68 -6.67 -0.05
C ALA A 254 13.81 -7.62 -0.86
N PRO A 255 14.38 -8.48 -1.72
CA PRO A 255 13.68 -9.64 -2.26
C PRO A 255 13.00 -10.43 -1.13
N SER A 256 11.79 -10.94 -1.38
CA SER A 256 10.97 -11.56 -0.32
C SER A 256 11.74 -12.66 0.43
N GLY A 257 12.38 -13.59 -0.31
CA GLY A 257 13.18 -14.65 0.31
C GLY A 257 14.30 -14.14 1.23
N GLU A 258 14.99 -13.08 0.80
CA GLU A 258 16.09 -12.46 1.55
C GLU A 258 15.60 -11.77 2.82
N LEU A 259 14.55 -10.95 2.72
CA LEU A 259 14.01 -10.25 3.89
C LEU A 259 13.57 -11.19 5.02
N PHE A 260 12.92 -12.31 4.64
CA PHE A 260 12.45 -13.30 5.63
C PHE A 260 13.55 -14.21 6.17
N ALA A 261 14.66 -14.37 5.45
CA ALA A 261 15.82 -15.15 5.90
C ALA A 261 16.81 -14.30 6.71
N HIS A 262 17.11 -13.10 6.25
CA HIS A 262 18.16 -12.22 6.78
C HIS A 262 17.66 -10.79 6.98
N PRO A 263 16.63 -10.56 7.84
CA PRO A 263 16.18 -9.20 8.15
C PRO A 263 17.33 -8.43 8.83
N ASN A 264 17.51 -7.17 8.47
CA ASN A 264 18.62 -6.36 8.95
C ASN A 264 18.18 -5.26 9.92
N HIS A 265 17.15 -4.48 9.57
CA HIS A 265 16.71 -3.38 10.43
C HIS A 265 16.10 -3.92 11.73
N PRO A 266 16.47 -3.41 12.92
CA PRO A 266 15.96 -3.90 14.22
C PRO A 266 14.41 -3.94 14.30
N TYR A 267 13.73 -3.00 13.66
CA TYR A 267 12.27 -3.02 13.54
C TYR A 267 11.77 -4.22 12.73
N THR A 268 12.40 -4.51 11.58
CA THR A 268 12.03 -5.66 10.74
C THR A 268 12.24 -6.97 11.46
N ILE A 269 13.36 -7.10 12.18
CA ILE A 269 13.66 -8.27 13.02
C ILE A 269 12.55 -8.48 14.05
N ALA A 270 12.17 -7.42 14.74
CA ALA A 270 11.12 -7.48 15.76
C ALA A 270 9.74 -7.78 15.15
N LEU A 271 9.39 -7.14 14.01
CA LEU A 271 8.14 -7.37 13.28
C LEU A 271 8.03 -8.83 12.80
N LEU A 272 9.12 -9.42 12.28
CA LEU A 272 9.17 -10.82 11.84
C LEU A 272 9.15 -11.82 13.01
N ALA A 273 9.62 -11.42 14.18
CA ALA A 273 9.57 -12.26 15.38
C ALA A 273 8.12 -12.48 15.88
N GLU A 274 7.20 -11.56 15.57
CA GLU A 274 5.76 -11.69 15.88
C GLU A 274 5.08 -12.75 15.00
N VAL A 275 5.62 -13.04 13.81
CA VAL A 275 5.10 -14.11 12.95
C VAL A 275 5.47 -15.45 13.54
N GLY A 276 4.48 -16.15 14.06
CA GLY A 276 4.65 -17.49 14.62
C GLY A 276 5.20 -18.46 13.57
N LYS A 277 6.49 -18.78 13.62
CA LYS A 277 6.98 -19.99 12.95
C LYS A 277 6.38 -21.18 13.68
N VAL A 278 5.62 -22.03 12.98
CA VAL A 278 5.18 -23.32 13.52
C VAL A 278 6.42 -24.19 13.73
N GLN A 279 7.07 -24.04 14.88
CA GLN A 279 8.13 -24.93 15.34
C GLN A 279 7.72 -25.54 16.67
N PRO A 280 7.91 -26.85 16.87
CA PRO A 280 7.67 -27.47 18.16
C PRO A 280 8.63 -26.87 19.23
N GLY A 281 8.08 -26.26 20.26
CA GLY A 281 8.85 -25.71 21.39
C GLY A 281 8.19 -24.44 21.98
N LYS A 282 8.33 -24.24 23.28
CA LYS A 282 7.93 -22.99 23.96
C LYS A 282 8.90 -21.89 23.51
N ARG A 283 8.39 -20.88 22.82
CA ARG A 283 9.15 -19.65 22.53
C ARG A 283 8.79 -18.57 23.52
N THR A 284 9.80 -17.83 23.93
CA THR A 284 9.60 -16.56 24.64
C THR A 284 9.27 -15.52 23.57
N PHE A 285 8.03 -15.05 23.57
CA PHE A 285 7.61 -13.92 22.73
C PHE A 285 8.26 -12.67 23.29
N VAL A 286 9.08 -12.00 22.50
CA VAL A 286 9.67 -10.70 22.83
C VAL A 286 8.95 -9.65 21.99
N PRO A 287 7.88 -9.02 22.50
CA PRO A 287 7.17 -7.99 21.77
C PRO A 287 8.07 -6.78 21.56
N ILE A 288 7.78 -6.01 20.50
CA ILE A 288 8.42 -4.71 20.30
C ILE A 288 8.06 -3.82 21.50
N GLN A 289 9.08 -3.44 22.30
CA GLN A 289 8.87 -2.66 23.50
C GLN A 289 8.54 -1.20 23.18
N GLY A 290 7.73 -0.58 24.02
CA GLY A 290 7.35 0.84 23.92
C GLY A 290 6.17 1.11 22.97
N GLU A 291 5.54 2.26 23.16
CA GLU A 291 4.44 2.72 22.32
C GLU A 291 4.94 3.29 20.99
N ILE A 292 4.10 3.20 19.96
CA ILE A 292 4.38 3.81 18.66
C ILE A 292 4.38 5.33 18.85
N PRO A 293 5.47 6.05 18.51
CA PRO A 293 5.50 7.50 18.59
C PRO A 293 4.40 8.15 17.74
N SER A 294 3.95 9.31 18.19
CA SER A 294 2.88 10.05 17.51
C SER A 294 3.34 10.54 16.12
N PRO A 295 2.53 10.33 15.06
CA PRO A 295 2.82 10.92 13.75
C PRO A 295 2.61 12.45 13.70
N LEU A 296 2.08 13.05 14.77
CA LEU A 296 1.98 14.50 14.94
C LEU A 296 3.33 15.13 15.28
N ASP A 297 4.15 14.41 16.05
CA ASP A 297 5.49 14.84 16.46
C ASP A 297 6.45 13.65 16.34
N PRO A 298 6.84 13.27 15.11
CA PRO A 298 7.71 12.13 14.90
C PRO A 298 9.10 12.39 15.50
N PRO A 299 9.74 11.37 16.09
CA PRO A 299 11.06 11.48 16.67
C PRO A 299 12.07 12.02 15.65
N ARG A 300 12.99 12.90 16.10
CA ARG A 300 14.13 13.34 15.27
C ARG A 300 15.03 12.16 14.95
N GLY A 301 15.79 12.26 13.87
CA GLY A 301 16.72 11.22 13.45
C GLY A 301 16.00 9.95 12.96
N CYS A 302 16.45 8.79 13.43
CA CYS A 302 15.81 7.50 13.16
C CYS A 302 14.48 7.41 13.92
N HIS A 303 13.36 7.30 13.22
CA HIS A 303 12.04 7.26 13.84
C HIS A 303 11.85 6.08 14.80
N PHE A 304 12.60 4.98 14.62
CA PHE A 304 12.54 3.80 15.46
C PHE A 304 13.41 3.89 16.73
N HIS A 305 14.30 4.89 16.87
CA HIS A 305 15.26 4.96 17.98
C HIS A 305 14.63 4.86 19.37
N PRO A 306 13.40 5.39 19.68
CA PRO A 306 12.82 5.27 21.01
C PRO A 306 12.46 3.84 21.41
N ARG A 307 12.31 2.94 20.41
CA ARG A 307 11.92 1.53 20.60
C ARG A 307 13.06 0.56 20.22
N CYS A 308 14.19 1.10 19.76
CA CYS A 308 15.31 0.30 19.27
C CYS A 308 16.22 -0.12 20.44
N PRO A 309 16.44 -1.43 20.68
CA PRO A 309 17.34 -1.90 21.74
C PRO A 309 18.84 -1.59 21.44
N PHE A 310 19.15 -1.22 20.19
CA PHE A 310 20.49 -0.88 19.72
C PHE A 310 20.65 0.62 19.43
N ALA A 311 19.78 1.48 20.01
CA ALA A 311 19.83 2.92 19.73
C ALA A 311 21.15 3.54 20.23
N MET A 312 21.76 4.33 19.36
CA MET A 312 22.97 5.12 19.60
C MET A 312 22.62 6.61 19.58
N ASP A 313 23.51 7.48 20.07
CA ASP A 313 23.29 8.94 20.07
C ASP A 313 23.06 9.46 18.64
N LYS A 314 23.82 8.96 17.66
CA LYS A 314 23.63 9.28 16.24
C LYS A 314 22.22 9.01 15.73
N CYS A 315 21.54 7.96 16.26
CA CYS A 315 20.15 7.65 15.90
C CYS A 315 19.16 8.74 16.32
N ARG A 316 19.50 9.54 17.31
CA ARG A 316 18.68 10.68 17.80
C ARG A 316 18.90 11.94 17.01
N GLU A 317 20.11 12.08 16.42
CA GLU A 317 20.54 13.30 15.73
C GLU A 317 20.19 13.29 14.24
N ALA A 318 20.43 12.17 13.57
CA ALA A 318 20.29 12.03 12.13
C ALA A 318 19.48 10.82 11.71
N ALA A 319 18.66 10.98 10.67
CA ALA A 319 17.96 9.87 10.03
C ALA A 319 18.96 9.06 9.18
N PRO A 320 19.05 7.72 9.36
CA PRO A 320 19.89 6.90 8.52
C PRO A 320 19.37 6.90 7.07
N PRO A 321 20.25 7.06 6.08
CA PRO A 321 19.87 6.89 4.69
C PRO A 321 19.59 5.41 4.38
N LEU A 322 18.67 5.17 3.44
CA LEU A 322 18.45 3.81 2.91
C LEU A 322 19.66 3.43 2.04
N ARG A 323 20.45 2.45 2.49
CA ARG A 323 21.68 2.00 1.83
C ARG A 323 21.59 0.53 1.46
N GLU A 324 22.20 0.16 0.34
CA GLU A 324 22.32 -1.23 -0.07
C GLU A 324 23.37 -1.93 0.82
N ILE A 325 22.95 -3.04 1.44
CA ILE A 325 23.76 -3.87 2.35
C ILE A 325 24.10 -5.23 1.72
N ALA A 326 23.28 -5.66 0.76
CA ALA A 326 23.50 -6.81 -0.10
C ALA A 326 22.76 -6.55 -1.43
N PRO A 327 23.03 -7.29 -2.51
CA PRO A 327 22.37 -7.07 -3.81
C PRO A 327 20.86 -7.01 -3.70
N GLY A 328 20.26 -5.84 -3.98
CA GLY A 328 18.83 -5.58 -3.88
C GLY A 328 18.27 -5.52 -2.45
N HIS A 329 19.10 -5.59 -1.42
CA HIS A 329 18.72 -5.47 -0.02
C HIS A 329 19.18 -4.11 0.55
N LEU A 330 18.24 -3.23 0.81
CA LEU A 330 18.50 -1.89 1.34
C LEU A 330 17.95 -1.76 2.76
N SER A 331 18.72 -1.13 3.64
CA SER A 331 18.34 -0.88 5.05
C SER A 331 18.72 0.52 5.48
N ALA A 332 17.80 1.17 6.21
CA ALA A 332 18.00 2.50 6.80
C ALA A 332 18.35 2.38 8.28
N CYS A 333 19.56 1.88 8.57
CA CYS A 333 20.05 1.68 9.92
C CYS A 333 21.50 2.11 10.08
N HIS A 334 21.82 2.87 11.13
CA HIS A 334 23.19 3.30 11.43
C HIS A 334 24.11 2.15 11.84
N LEU A 335 23.57 0.99 12.25
CA LEU A 335 24.38 -0.22 12.49
C LEU A 335 25.08 -0.75 11.24
N ASN A 336 24.63 -0.32 10.04
CA ASN A 336 25.25 -0.70 8.76
C ASN A 336 26.35 0.28 8.31
N GLU A 337 26.63 1.31 9.08
CA GLU A 337 27.73 2.21 8.80
C GLU A 337 28.99 1.58 9.36
N ALA A 338 29.91 1.18 8.47
CA ALA A 338 31.24 0.74 8.89
C ALA A 338 31.89 1.85 9.73
N GLU A 339 32.50 1.47 10.86
CA GLU A 339 33.35 2.33 11.65
C GLU A 339 34.53 2.89 10.85
#